data_58d6ffd985203ee5df38c7548e20874a
#
_entry.id   58d6ffd985203ee5df38c7548e20874a
#
_cell.length_a   1.000
_cell.length_b   1.000
_cell.length_c   1.000
_cell.angle_alpha   90.00
_cell.angle_beta   90.00
_cell.angle_gamma   90.00
#
_symmetry.space_group_name_H-M   'P 1'
#
loop_
_entity.id
_entity.type
_entity.pdbx_description
1 polymer ?
#
loop_
_entity_poly.entity_id
_entity_poly.type
_entity_poly.pdbx_seq_one_letter_code
_entity_poly.pdbx_strand_id
1 'polypeptide(L)'
;DIIIKEKGQIIKKSSILEIIDFKEKIEDIGGLEGLKEWLKSKAQVFRRLDEAKKFGVDTPKGVLLVGMPGCGKSLAAKASARLFNVPLLRLDIGRLLGKYVGESEHNMRVALKTAESISPCILWIDEIEKAFAGINQDGGASDITKRLFGQFLTWLQEKENTVFVVATANDITAFPPEFLRKGRFDEVFFIDFPNEEERERIFEIHLEKRGKLTDAIDINELVKVTEFRL
;
A
#
# COMPACT_ATOMS: atom_id res chain seq x y z
N ASP A 1 -1.32 24.57 -1.80
CA ASP A 1 -2.74 24.25 -2.14
C ASP A 1 -3.07 24.35 -3.64
N ILE A 2 -2.52 25.33 -4.38
CA ILE A 2 -2.76 25.50 -5.83
C ILE A 2 -2.11 24.37 -6.63
N ILE A 3 -0.88 24.00 -6.29
CA ILE A 3 -0.12 22.92 -6.96
C ILE A 3 -0.82 21.57 -6.80
N ILE A 4 -1.40 21.28 -5.64
CA ILE A 4 -2.16 20.04 -5.40
C ILE A 4 -3.47 20.03 -6.20
N LYS A 5 -4.14 21.17 -6.36
CA LYS A 5 -5.33 21.31 -7.20
C LYS A 5 -5.06 21.13 -8.69
N GLU A 6 -3.96 21.72 -9.20
CA GLU A 6 -3.58 21.53 -10.61
C GLU A 6 -3.12 20.09 -10.89
N LYS A 7 -2.29 19.52 -10.00
CA LYS A 7 -1.94 18.09 -10.05
C LYS A 7 -3.18 17.19 -9.98
N GLY A 8 -4.19 17.57 -9.20
CA GLY A 8 -5.48 16.87 -9.13
C GLY A 8 -6.28 16.87 -10.44
N GLN A 9 -6.13 17.90 -11.28
CA GLN A 9 -6.80 17.94 -12.59
C GLN A 9 -6.16 16.96 -13.59
N ILE A 10 -4.85 16.71 -13.48
CA ILE A 10 -4.15 15.72 -14.32
C ILE A 10 -4.65 14.31 -14.01
N ILE A 11 -4.88 14.01 -12.73
CA ILE A 11 -5.36 12.68 -12.29
C ILE A 11 -6.83 12.46 -12.69
N LYS A 12 -7.68 13.48 -12.62
CA LYS A 12 -9.09 13.38 -13.06
C LYS A 12 -9.24 12.98 -14.53
N LYS A 13 -8.20 13.17 -15.35
CA LYS A 13 -8.16 12.68 -16.74
C LYS A 13 -7.68 11.23 -16.85
N SER A 14 -7.03 10.68 -15.82
CA SER A 14 -6.60 9.29 -15.76
C SER A 14 -7.69 8.50 -15.02
N SER A 15 -8.44 7.66 -15.72
CA SER A 15 -9.44 6.79 -15.09
C SER A 15 -8.83 5.67 -14.21
N ILE A 16 -7.50 5.54 -14.18
CA ILE A 16 -6.75 4.42 -13.59
C ILE A 16 -6.18 4.78 -12.23
N LEU A 17 -5.82 6.06 -12.02
CA LEU A 17 -5.33 6.58 -10.75
C LEU A 17 -6.41 7.43 -10.07
N GLU A 18 -6.55 7.26 -8.76
CA GLU A 18 -7.45 8.03 -7.93
C GLU A 18 -6.64 8.70 -6.80
N ILE A 19 -6.92 9.98 -6.51
CA ILE A 19 -6.44 10.61 -5.27
C ILE A 19 -7.38 10.18 -4.16
N ILE A 20 -6.82 9.60 -3.12
CA ILE A 20 -7.58 9.18 -1.95
C ILE A 20 -7.40 10.22 -0.85
N ASP A 21 -8.51 10.76 -0.38
CA ASP A 21 -8.54 11.53 0.85
C ASP A 21 -8.44 10.59 2.05
N PHE A 22 -7.60 10.95 2.99
CA PHE A 22 -7.34 10.13 4.18
C PHE A 22 -7.29 11.01 5.44
N LYS A 23 -7.78 10.45 6.54
CA LYS A 23 -7.73 11.07 7.88
C LYS A 23 -6.96 10.20 8.86
N GLU A 24 -6.72 8.97 8.49
CA GLU A 24 -6.11 7.92 9.30
C GLU A 24 -4.68 8.26 9.65
N LYS A 25 -4.33 8.04 10.92
CA LYS A 25 -2.99 8.22 11.48
C LYS A 25 -2.35 6.88 11.77
N ILE A 26 -1.05 6.86 11.99
CA ILE A 26 -0.31 5.65 12.36
C ILE A 26 -0.78 5.09 13.71
N GLU A 27 -1.24 5.95 14.60
CA GLU A 27 -1.78 5.62 15.92
C GLU A 27 -3.17 4.95 15.82
N ASP A 28 -3.85 5.07 14.68
CA ASP A 28 -5.15 4.42 14.43
C ASP A 28 -5.01 2.93 14.13
N ILE A 29 -3.81 2.43 13.97
CA ILE A 29 -3.52 1.02 13.76
C ILE A 29 -3.31 0.38 15.13
N GLY A 30 -4.18 -0.55 15.52
CA GLY A 30 -3.97 -1.38 16.70
C GLY A 30 -2.96 -2.48 16.36
N GLY A 31 -1.88 -2.60 17.14
CA GLY A 31 -0.81 -3.55 16.84
C GLY A 31 0.11 -3.15 15.70
N LEU A 32 0.76 -4.14 15.08
CA LEU A 32 1.71 -4.00 13.97
C LEU A 32 2.90 -3.08 14.29
N GLU A 33 3.44 -3.15 15.51
CA GLU A 33 4.48 -2.22 15.99
C GLU A 33 5.73 -2.26 15.10
N GLY A 34 6.18 -3.45 14.67
CA GLY A 34 7.32 -3.58 13.76
C GLY A 34 7.11 -2.85 12.42
N LEU A 35 5.92 -2.91 11.85
CA LEU A 35 5.56 -2.16 10.63
C LEU A 35 5.55 -0.65 10.90
N LYS A 36 4.97 -0.22 12.03
CA LYS A 36 4.91 1.20 12.41
C LYS A 36 6.29 1.81 12.58
N GLU A 37 7.19 1.13 13.28
CA GLU A 37 8.57 1.58 13.48
C GLU A 37 9.33 1.64 12.17
N TRP A 38 9.19 0.63 11.33
CA TRP A 38 9.81 0.60 10.02
C TRP A 38 9.31 1.75 9.14
N LEU A 39 8.00 1.99 9.09
CA LEU A 39 7.42 3.10 8.34
C LEU A 39 7.90 4.46 8.86
N LYS A 40 8.02 4.64 10.18
CA LYS A 40 8.57 5.86 10.80
C LYS A 40 10.01 6.10 10.36
N SER A 41 10.84 5.05 10.36
CA SER A 41 12.22 5.12 9.87
C SER A 41 12.28 5.52 8.39
N LYS A 42 11.48 4.88 7.53
CA LYS A 42 11.42 5.20 6.09
C LYS A 42 10.91 6.62 5.83
N ALA A 43 9.92 7.08 6.59
CA ALA A 43 9.43 8.45 6.49
C ALA A 43 10.50 9.49 6.84
N GLN A 44 11.39 9.22 7.78
CA GLN A 44 12.53 10.11 8.08
C GLN A 44 13.49 10.20 6.90
N VAL A 45 13.88 9.06 6.31
CA VAL A 45 14.74 9.02 5.11
C VAL A 45 14.07 9.78 3.96
N PHE A 46 12.78 9.54 3.74
CA PHE A 46 12.01 10.16 2.67
C PHE A 46 11.94 11.70 2.77
N ARG A 47 11.85 12.23 4.00
CA ARG A 47 11.84 13.69 4.25
C ARG A 47 13.20 14.35 4.07
N ARG A 48 14.29 13.59 4.25
CA ARG A 48 15.68 14.08 4.19
C ARG A 48 16.49 13.36 3.12
N LEU A 49 15.88 13.15 1.97
CA LEU A 49 16.42 12.28 0.92
C LEU A 49 17.78 12.77 0.41
N ASP A 50 17.96 14.11 0.25
CA ASP A 50 19.22 14.69 -0.21
C ASP A 50 20.37 14.46 0.80
N GLU A 51 20.06 14.53 2.08
CA GLU A 51 21.03 14.21 3.14
C GLU A 51 21.33 12.69 3.14
N ALA A 52 20.29 11.86 3.09
CA ALA A 52 20.41 10.41 3.08
C ALA A 52 21.27 9.90 1.90
N LYS A 53 21.08 10.46 0.71
CA LYS A 53 21.87 10.13 -0.49
C LYS A 53 23.36 10.47 -0.31
N LYS A 54 23.72 11.55 0.40
CA LYS A 54 25.12 11.88 0.71
C LYS A 54 25.80 10.84 1.58
N PHE A 55 25.02 10.08 2.38
CA PHE A 55 25.50 8.96 3.19
C PHE A 55 25.36 7.61 2.49
N GLY A 56 25.05 7.58 1.20
CA GLY A 56 24.90 6.34 0.42
C GLY A 56 23.61 5.56 0.72
N VAL A 57 22.59 6.24 1.27
CA VAL A 57 21.28 5.61 1.52
C VAL A 57 20.41 5.77 0.27
N ASP A 58 19.91 4.64 -0.24
CA ASP A 58 19.03 4.60 -1.40
C ASP A 58 17.66 5.21 -1.12
N THR A 59 17.02 5.72 -2.18
CA THR A 59 15.63 6.17 -2.11
C THR A 59 14.72 5.01 -1.74
N PRO A 60 13.90 5.12 -0.67
CA PRO A 60 12.94 4.09 -0.31
C PRO A 60 11.99 3.77 -1.48
N LYS A 61 11.83 2.50 -1.79
CA LYS A 61 11.04 2.02 -2.93
C LYS A 61 9.61 1.72 -2.56
N GLY A 62 9.42 0.97 -1.48
CA GLY A 62 8.11 0.61 -1.02
C GLY A 62 8.07 -0.63 -0.15
N VAL A 63 6.86 -1.00 0.25
CA VAL A 63 6.54 -2.12 1.11
C VAL A 63 5.42 -2.97 0.52
N LEU A 64 5.53 -4.28 0.70
CA LEU A 64 4.46 -5.23 0.40
C LEU A 64 3.87 -5.75 1.73
N LEU A 65 2.57 -5.56 1.92
CA LEU A 65 1.81 -6.02 3.09
C LEU A 65 0.98 -7.24 2.67
N VAL A 66 1.33 -8.40 3.19
CA VAL A 66 0.65 -9.67 2.87
C VAL A 66 -0.04 -10.21 4.11
N GLY A 67 -1.24 -10.71 3.98
CA GLY A 67 -1.92 -11.37 5.11
C GLY A 67 -3.43 -11.38 4.98
N MET A 68 -4.09 -11.80 6.06
CA MET A 68 -5.53 -12.02 6.05
C MET A 68 -6.34 -10.74 5.77
N PRO A 69 -7.47 -10.85 5.05
CA PRO A 69 -8.36 -9.71 4.87
C PRO A 69 -8.86 -9.19 6.22
N GLY A 70 -9.10 -7.88 6.31
CA GLY A 70 -9.60 -7.26 7.55
C GLY A 70 -8.53 -6.88 8.58
N CYS A 71 -7.29 -7.35 8.45
CA CYS A 71 -6.21 -7.12 9.44
C CYS A 71 -5.45 -5.78 9.27
N GLY A 72 -6.06 -4.75 8.69
CA GLY A 72 -5.53 -3.38 8.72
C GLY A 72 -4.57 -3.00 7.58
N LYS A 73 -4.34 -3.84 6.56
CA LYS A 73 -3.43 -3.55 5.44
C LYS A 73 -3.75 -2.22 4.72
N SER A 74 -5.00 -2.02 4.33
CA SER A 74 -5.45 -0.80 3.65
C SER A 74 -5.44 0.42 4.59
N LEU A 75 -5.64 0.21 5.88
CA LEU A 75 -5.47 1.25 6.91
C LEU A 75 -4.01 1.68 7.00
N ALA A 76 -3.06 0.73 6.97
CA ALA A 76 -1.64 1.01 6.98
C ALA A 76 -1.20 1.82 5.74
N ALA A 77 -1.76 1.56 4.56
CA ALA A 77 -1.47 2.35 3.36
C ALA A 77 -1.88 3.82 3.53
N LYS A 78 -3.09 4.08 4.05
CA LYS A 78 -3.59 5.43 4.32
C LYS A 78 -2.78 6.13 5.42
N ALA A 79 -2.50 5.43 6.51
CA ALA A 79 -1.71 5.96 7.62
C ALA A 79 -0.28 6.29 7.19
N SER A 80 0.31 5.52 6.25
CA SER A 80 1.60 5.81 5.66
C SER A 80 1.62 7.17 4.95
N ALA A 81 0.59 7.50 4.17
CA ALA A 81 0.51 8.78 3.48
C ALA A 81 0.47 9.95 4.46
N ARG A 82 -0.25 9.81 5.57
CA ARG A 82 -0.26 10.79 6.65
C ARG A 82 1.12 10.94 7.31
N LEU A 83 1.75 9.81 7.61
CA LEU A 83 3.08 9.77 8.25
C LEU A 83 4.16 10.40 7.36
N PHE A 84 4.14 10.12 6.05
CA PHE A 84 5.07 10.70 5.07
C PHE A 84 4.72 12.16 4.72
N ASN A 85 3.50 12.60 5.02
CA ASN A 85 2.94 13.90 4.69
C ASN A 85 2.95 14.19 3.19
N VAL A 86 2.45 13.24 2.41
CA VAL A 86 2.39 13.29 0.94
C VAL A 86 1.03 12.81 0.42
N PRO A 87 0.64 13.15 -0.81
CA PRO A 87 -0.58 12.64 -1.43
C PRO A 87 -0.60 11.11 -1.52
N LEU A 88 -1.81 10.53 -1.40
CA LEU A 88 -2.08 9.11 -1.60
C LEU A 88 -2.77 8.91 -2.94
N LEU A 89 -2.12 8.17 -3.83
CA LEU A 89 -2.64 7.77 -5.12
C LEU A 89 -2.98 6.28 -5.06
N ARG A 90 -4.21 5.91 -5.43
CA ARG A 90 -4.59 4.51 -5.59
C ARG A 90 -4.55 4.11 -7.05
N LEU A 91 -3.85 3.03 -7.36
CA LEU A 91 -3.88 2.37 -8.66
C LEU A 91 -5.00 1.34 -8.66
N ASP A 92 -5.99 1.55 -9.53
CA ASP A 92 -7.10 0.61 -9.72
C ASP A 92 -6.69 -0.49 -10.72
N ILE A 93 -6.40 -1.67 -10.17
CA ILE A 93 -5.99 -2.84 -10.97
C ILE A 93 -7.10 -3.29 -11.93
N GLY A 94 -8.37 -3.19 -11.52
CA GLY A 94 -9.49 -3.57 -12.39
C GLY A 94 -9.60 -2.71 -13.63
N ARG A 95 -9.35 -1.40 -13.48
CA ARG A 95 -9.33 -0.46 -14.61
C ARG A 95 -8.05 -0.54 -15.44
N LEU A 96 -6.96 -0.95 -14.80
CA LEU A 96 -5.67 -1.14 -15.46
C LEU A 96 -5.73 -2.27 -16.49
N LEU A 97 -6.37 -3.38 -16.13
CA LEU A 97 -6.56 -4.57 -16.98
C LEU A 97 -7.65 -4.35 -18.04
N GLY A 98 -7.50 -3.34 -18.87
CA GLY A 98 -8.46 -2.97 -19.91
C GLY A 98 -8.88 -4.13 -20.82
N LYS A 99 -9.93 -3.88 -21.63
CA LYS A 99 -10.56 -4.92 -22.48
C LYS A 99 -9.71 -5.35 -23.70
N TYR A 100 -8.72 -4.55 -24.09
CA TYR A 100 -7.96 -4.76 -25.32
C TYR A 100 -6.50 -5.07 -25.06
N VAL A 101 -5.92 -5.93 -25.90
CA VAL A 101 -4.49 -6.28 -25.90
C VAL A 101 -3.65 -5.02 -26.14
N GLY A 102 -2.64 -4.76 -25.31
CA GLY A 102 -1.77 -3.60 -25.39
C GLY A 102 -2.27 -2.34 -24.65
N GLU A 103 -3.58 -2.23 -24.35
CA GLU A 103 -4.14 -1.13 -23.58
C GLU A 103 -3.62 -1.14 -22.14
N SER A 104 -3.55 -2.32 -21.52
CA SER A 104 -3.09 -2.48 -20.14
C SER A 104 -1.64 -2.05 -19.94
N GLU A 105 -0.73 -2.37 -20.85
CA GLU A 105 0.67 -1.96 -20.81
C GLU A 105 0.83 -0.43 -20.98
N HIS A 106 0.04 0.16 -21.89
CA HIS A 106 -0.01 1.61 -22.05
C HIS A 106 -0.54 2.29 -20.78
N ASN A 107 -1.63 1.78 -20.24
CA ASN A 107 -2.27 2.27 -19.03
C ASN A 107 -1.33 2.23 -17.81
N MET A 108 -0.59 1.15 -17.63
CA MET A 108 0.43 1.04 -16.57
C MET A 108 1.49 2.12 -16.75
N ARG A 109 2.02 2.28 -17.95
CA ARG A 109 3.03 3.30 -18.26
C ARG A 109 2.53 4.72 -17.95
N VAL A 110 1.31 5.03 -18.36
CA VAL A 110 0.68 6.32 -18.09
C VAL A 110 0.48 6.54 -16.60
N ALA A 111 -0.01 5.52 -15.88
CA ALA A 111 -0.22 5.59 -14.44
C ALA A 111 1.08 5.84 -13.67
N LEU A 112 2.14 5.09 -13.98
CA LEU A 112 3.45 5.24 -13.33
C LEU A 112 4.08 6.62 -13.62
N LYS A 113 4.06 7.09 -14.88
CA LYS A 113 4.53 8.43 -15.24
C LYS A 113 3.72 9.54 -14.56
N THR A 114 2.41 9.34 -14.40
CA THR A 114 1.56 10.28 -13.67
C THR A 114 1.94 10.32 -12.19
N ALA A 115 2.16 9.17 -11.56
CA ALA A 115 2.64 9.11 -10.18
C ALA A 115 4.01 9.81 -10.01
N GLU A 116 4.93 9.61 -10.94
CA GLU A 116 6.23 10.31 -10.97
C GLU A 116 6.09 11.84 -11.06
N SER A 117 5.19 12.33 -11.91
CA SER A 117 4.95 13.77 -12.07
C SER A 117 4.34 14.42 -10.82
N ILE A 118 3.69 13.61 -9.97
CA ILE A 118 3.07 14.07 -8.72
C ILE A 118 4.03 13.94 -7.54
N SER A 119 5.13 13.18 -7.71
CA SER A 119 6.07 12.94 -6.63
C SER A 119 6.49 14.26 -5.91
N PRO A 120 6.70 14.23 -4.58
CA PRO A 120 6.64 13.06 -3.70
C PRO A 120 5.21 12.60 -3.40
N CYS A 121 4.95 11.29 -3.50
CA CYS A 121 3.63 10.69 -3.23
C CYS A 121 3.76 9.23 -2.77
N ILE A 122 2.67 8.69 -2.21
CA ILE A 122 2.49 7.25 -2.03
C ILE A 122 1.62 6.72 -3.16
N LEU A 123 2.08 5.64 -3.80
CA LEU A 123 1.30 4.85 -4.75
C LEU A 123 0.81 3.59 -4.04
N TRP A 124 -0.48 3.56 -3.75
CA TRP A 124 -1.14 2.41 -3.14
C TRP A 124 -1.73 1.49 -4.20
N ILE A 125 -1.37 0.22 -4.12
CA ILE A 125 -1.88 -0.84 -4.99
C ILE A 125 -2.58 -1.85 -4.09
N ASP A 126 -3.91 -1.84 -4.11
CA ASP A 126 -4.71 -2.71 -3.25
C ASP A 126 -4.96 -4.05 -3.94
N GLU A 127 -4.85 -5.14 -3.17
CA GLU A 127 -5.10 -6.50 -3.64
C GLU A 127 -4.37 -6.83 -4.95
N ILE A 128 -3.07 -6.54 -4.96
CA ILE A 128 -2.22 -6.65 -6.15
C ILE A 128 -2.22 -8.08 -6.74
N GLU A 129 -2.50 -9.11 -5.92
CA GLU A 129 -2.64 -10.49 -6.36
C GLU A 129 -3.79 -10.70 -7.35
N LYS A 130 -4.83 -9.86 -7.32
CA LYS A 130 -5.94 -9.96 -8.29
C LYS A 130 -5.49 -9.80 -9.73
N ALA A 131 -4.42 -9.07 -9.91
CA ALA A 131 -3.83 -8.89 -11.21
C ALA A 131 -3.11 -10.15 -11.72
N PHE A 132 -2.79 -11.09 -10.82
CA PHE A 132 -2.21 -12.39 -11.18
C PHE A 132 -3.27 -13.49 -11.31
N ALA A 133 -4.54 -13.19 -11.00
CA ALA A 133 -5.63 -14.13 -11.20
C ALA A 133 -5.73 -14.53 -12.69
N GLY A 134 -5.46 -15.80 -12.98
CA GLY A 134 -5.46 -16.32 -14.36
C GLY A 134 -4.08 -16.58 -14.96
N ILE A 135 -2.97 -16.26 -14.28
CA ILE A 135 -1.61 -16.59 -14.79
C ILE A 135 -1.41 -18.09 -14.95
N ASN A 136 -2.10 -18.90 -14.16
CA ASN A 136 -2.02 -20.37 -14.21
C ASN A 136 -3.01 -21.01 -15.20
N GLN A 137 -3.79 -20.21 -15.94
CA GLN A 137 -4.64 -20.72 -17.02
C GLN A 137 -3.91 -20.54 -18.35
N ASP A 138 -3.76 -21.60 -19.11
CA ASP A 138 -3.16 -21.57 -20.44
C ASP A 138 -3.98 -20.67 -21.37
N GLY A 139 -3.44 -19.48 -21.68
CA GLY A 139 -4.09 -18.53 -22.57
C GLY A 139 -3.39 -17.16 -22.64
N GLY A 140 -3.65 -16.39 -23.68
CA GLY A 140 -3.02 -15.09 -23.97
C GLY A 140 -3.16 -14.04 -22.85
N ALA A 141 -4.13 -14.17 -21.94
CA ALA A 141 -4.30 -13.31 -20.78
C ALA A 141 -3.12 -13.45 -19.78
N SER A 142 -2.56 -14.65 -19.63
CA SER A 142 -1.39 -14.93 -18.80
C SER A 142 -0.14 -14.15 -19.23
N ASP A 143 0.11 -14.07 -20.54
CA ASP A 143 1.31 -13.41 -21.07
C ASP A 143 1.24 -11.88 -20.96
N ILE A 144 0.05 -11.32 -21.12
CA ILE A 144 -0.17 -9.86 -20.94
C ILE A 144 0.08 -9.49 -19.49
N THR A 145 -0.45 -10.26 -18.56
CA THR A 145 -0.28 -10.02 -17.13
C THR A 145 1.19 -10.14 -16.73
N LYS A 146 1.91 -11.15 -17.19
CA LYS A 146 3.35 -11.32 -16.95
C LYS A 146 4.16 -10.12 -17.44
N ARG A 147 3.88 -9.61 -18.65
CA ARG A 147 4.56 -8.43 -19.22
C ARG A 147 4.24 -7.16 -18.46
N LEU A 148 2.97 -6.95 -18.10
CA LEU A 148 2.53 -5.81 -17.31
C LEU A 148 3.29 -5.72 -15.98
N PHE A 149 3.35 -6.85 -15.25
CA PHE A 149 4.06 -6.92 -13.98
C PHE A 149 5.57 -6.88 -14.13
N GLY A 150 6.13 -7.47 -15.16
CA GLY A 150 7.55 -7.31 -15.50
C GLY A 150 7.91 -5.83 -15.65
N GLN A 151 7.08 -5.07 -16.37
CA GLN A 151 7.26 -3.62 -16.52
C GLN A 151 7.17 -2.86 -15.19
N PHE A 152 6.16 -3.18 -14.36
CA PHE A 152 6.01 -2.57 -13.04
C PHE A 152 7.21 -2.87 -12.13
N LEU A 153 7.66 -4.12 -12.09
CA LEU A 153 8.78 -4.53 -11.25
C LEU A 153 10.11 -3.92 -11.71
N THR A 154 10.32 -3.81 -13.02
CA THR A 154 11.48 -3.10 -13.58
C THR A 154 11.44 -1.62 -13.18
N TRP A 155 10.29 -0.97 -13.36
CA TRP A 155 10.12 0.41 -12.91
C TRP A 155 10.38 0.55 -11.41
N LEU A 156 9.84 -0.33 -10.56
CA LEU A 156 10.05 -0.28 -9.10
C LEU A 156 11.52 -0.44 -8.73
N GLN A 157 12.26 -1.27 -9.47
CA GLN A 157 13.67 -1.51 -9.26
C GLN A 157 14.54 -0.31 -9.68
N GLU A 158 14.22 0.33 -10.80
CA GLU A 158 15.03 1.35 -11.45
C GLU A 158 14.64 2.78 -11.05
N LYS A 159 13.45 2.99 -10.45
CA LYS A 159 12.99 4.33 -10.10
C LYS A 159 13.92 5.06 -9.15
N GLU A 160 14.24 6.29 -9.45
CA GLU A 160 15.01 7.22 -8.62
C GLU A 160 14.13 8.32 -7.99
N ASN A 161 12.87 8.39 -8.42
CA ASN A 161 11.91 9.39 -7.95
C ASN A 161 11.37 9.08 -6.56
N THR A 162 10.74 10.09 -5.94
CA THR A 162 10.13 10.00 -4.61
C THR A 162 8.69 9.49 -4.64
N VAL A 163 8.45 8.40 -5.34
CA VAL A 163 7.20 7.63 -5.26
C VAL A 163 7.44 6.44 -4.34
N PHE A 164 6.75 6.39 -3.18
CA PHE A 164 6.82 5.24 -2.28
C PHE A 164 5.63 4.32 -2.54
N VAL A 165 5.90 3.05 -2.85
CA VAL A 165 4.84 2.08 -3.17
C VAL A 165 4.39 1.36 -1.91
N VAL A 166 3.09 1.33 -1.66
CA VAL A 166 2.48 0.45 -0.66
C VAL A 166 1.55 -0.52 -1.39
N ALA A 167 1.99 -1.76 -1.52
CA ALA A 167 1.17 -2.82 -2.12
C ALA A 167 0.56 -3.68 -1.01
N THR A 168 -0.71 -4.07 -1.18
CA THR A 168 -1.38 -5.01 -0.27
C THR A 168 -1.75 -6.28 -1.02
N ALA A 169 -1.71 -7.41 -0.34
CA ALA A 169 -2.12 -8.71 -0.86
C ALA A 169 -2.76 -9.58 0.22
N ASN A 170 -3.69 -10.43 -0.19
CA ASN A 170 -4.29 -11.42 0.70
C ASN A 170 -3.64 -12.80 0.55
N ASP A 171 -3.04 -13.07 -0.60
CA ASP A 171 -2.42 -14.35 -0.91
C ASP A 171 -1.05 -14.15 -1.56
N ILE A 172 0.00 -14.66 -0.91
CA ILE A 172 1.37 -14.61 -1.43
C ILE A 172 1.65 -15.69 -2.47
N THR A 173 0.88 -16.78 -2.47
CA THR A 173 1.10 -17.91 -3.37
C THR A 173 0.76 -17.59 -4.82
N ALA A 174 -0.04 -16.54 -5.02
CA ALA A 174 -0.38 -16.03 -6.35
C ALA A 174 0.79 -15.32 -7.04
N PHE A 175 1.85 -14.95 -6.30
CA PHE A 175 2.96 -14.18 -6.85
C PHE A 175 4.01 -15.05 -7.53
N PRO A 176 4.51 -14.64 -8.70
CA PRO A 176 5.72 -15.22 -9.26
C PRO A 176 6.91 -14.99 -8.31
N PRO A 177 7.87 -15.94 -8.21
CA PRO A 177 9.04 -15.82 -7.32
C PRO A 177 9.84 -14.52 -7.56
N GLU A 178 9.81 -14.01 -8.78
CA GLU A 178 10.46 -12.76 -9.16
C GLU A 178 9.93 -11.56 -8.38
N PHE A 179 8.65 -11.59 -7.97
CA PHE A 179 8.01 -10.48 -7.26
C PHE A 179 8.65 -10.23 -5.89
N LEU A 180 9.08 -11.29 -5.23
CA LEU A 180 9.64 -11.28 -3.87
C LEU A 180 11.16 -11.10 -3.84
N ARG A 181 11.82 -10.94 -5.01
CA ARG A 181 13.28 -10.73 -5.06
C ARG A 181 13.66 -9.39 -4.44
N LYS A 182 14.80 -9.42 -3.72
CA LYS A 182 15.43 -8.22 -3.15
C LYS A 182 15.67 -7.13 -4.22
N GLY A 183 15.56 -5.87 -3.82
CA GLY A 183 15.78 -4.71 -4.69
C GLY A 183 14.50 -4.16 -5.37
N ARG A 184 13.34 -4.79 -5.14
CA ARG A 184 12.03 -4.34 -5.62
C ARG A 184 11.26 -3.64 -4.52
N PHE A 185 10.69 -4.39 -3.58
CA PHE A 185 10.22 -3.82 -2.32
C PHE A 185 11.38 -3.78 -1.32
N ASP A 186 11.40 -2.76 -0.47
CA ASP A 186 12.39 -2.65 0.60
C ASP A 186 12.16 -3.71 1.68
N GLU A 187 10.87 -4.05 1.92
CA GLU A 187 10.46 -5.03 2.92
C GLU A 187 9.12 -5.67 2.55
N VAL A 188 8.89 -6.88 3.06
CA VAL A 188 7.62 -7.61 2.99
C VAL A 188 7.18 -7.92 4.42
N PHE A 189 6.02 -7.41 4.81
CA PHE A 189 5.42 -7.70 6.10
C PHE A 189 4.28 -8.69 5.97
N PHE A 190 4.36 -9.76 6.75
CA PHE A 190 3.23 -10.66 6.96
C PHE A 190 2.36 -10.13 8.09
N ILE A 191 1.10 -9.90 7.78
CA ILE A 191 0.09 -9.40 8.72
C ILE A 191 -0.85 -10.54 9.03
N ASP A 192 -0.69 -11.06 10.22
CA ASP A 192 -1.51 -12.12 10.77
C ASP A 192 -2.71 -11.55 11.53
N PHE A 193 -3.53 -12.44 12.06
CA PHE A 193 -4.60 -12.07 12.98
C PHE A 193 -4.05 -11.40 14.23
N PRO A 194 -4.75 -10.39 14.77
CA PRO A 194 -4.29 -9.69 15.95
C PRO A 194 -4.28 -10.63 17.18
N ASN A 195 -3.19 -10.60 17.93
CA ASN A 195 -3.08 -11.27 19.22
C ASN A 195 -3.97 -10.57 20.29
N GLU A 196 -3.95 -11.04 21.51
CA GLU A 196 -4.80 -10.54 22.61
C GLU A 196 -4.57 -9.05 22.88
N GLU A 197 -3.32 -8.63 23.02
CA GLU A 197 -2.94 -7.24 23.27
C GLU A 197 -3.31 -6.31 22.10
N GLU A 198 -3.15 -6.81 20.88
CA GLU A 198 -3.52 -6.07 19.69
C GLU A 198 -5.03 -5.92 19.56
N ARG A 199 -5.81 -6.98 19.91
CA ARG A 199 -7.28 -6.88 19.92
C ARG A 199 -7.77 -5.89 20.96
N GLU A 200 -7.19 -5.89 22.16
CA GLU A 200 -7.48 -4.91 23.20
C GLU A 200 -7.29 -3.49 22.66
N ARG A 201 -6.12 -3.23 22.05
CA ARG A 201 -5.80 -1.92 21.48
C ARG A 201 -6.73 -1.53 20.34
N ILE A 202 -7.14 -2.48 19.50
CA ILE A 202 -8.11 -2.26 18.42
C ILE A 202 -9.46 -1.84 19.00
N PHE A 203 -9.96 -2.52 20.06
CA PHE A 203 -11.20 -2.13 20.74
C PHE A 203 -11.12 -0.74 21.34
N GLU A 204 -10.06 -0.42 22.06
CA GLU A 204 -9.84 0.93 22.60
C GLU A 204 -9.95 2.00 21.53
N ILE A 205 -9.16 1.88 20.45
CA ILE A 205 -9.14 2.84 19.35
C ILE A 205 -10.55 3.01 18.73
N HIS A 206 -11.26 1.91 18.53
CA HIS A 206 -12.59 1.95 17.91
C HIS A 206 -13.66 2.53 18.83
N LEU A 207 -13.61 2.25 20.13
CA LEU A 207 -14.51 2.80 21.12
C LEU A 207 -14.24 4.29 21.34
N GLU A 208 -12.97 4.68 21.46
CA GLU A 208 -12.55 6.06 21.61
C GLU A 208 -13.03 6.93 20.44
N LYS A 209 -12.80 6.49 19.19
CA LYS A 209 -13.25 7.19 17.98
C LYS A 209 -14.76 7.41 17.92
N ARG A 210 -15.52 6.58 18.61
CA ARG A 210 -16.99 6.66 18.68
C ARG A 210 -17.49 7.36 19.94
N GLY A 211 -16.58 7.83 20.81
CA GLY A 211 -16.93 8.40 22.10
C GLY A 211 -17.65 7.39 23.02
N LYS A 212 -17.31 6.09 22.88
CA LYS A 212 -17.92 4.97 23.62
C LYS A 212 -16.93 4.27 24.55
N LEU A 213 -15.72 4.77 24.68
CA LEU A 213 -14.76 4.28 25.66
C LEU A 213 -15.21 4.78 27.05
N THR A 214 -15.81 3.91 27.83
CA THR A 214 -16.36 4.20 29.16
C THR A 214 -16.07 3.04 30.08
N ASP A 215 -16.07 3.27 31.38
CA ASP A 215 -15.92 2.24 32.42
C ASP A 215 -17.04 1.18 32.41
N ALA A 216 -18.13 1.45 31.69
CA ALA A 216 -19.23 0.51 31.52
C ALA A 216 -18.96 -0.61 30.49
N ILE A 217 -17.87 -0.51 29.72
CA ILE A 217 -17.50 -1.52 28.71
C ILE A 217 -16.25 -2.25 29.19
N ASP A 218 -16.40 -3.53 29.50
CA ASP A 218 -15.27 -4.41 29.83
C ASP A 218 -14.58 -4.88 28.55
N ILE A 219 -13.45 -4.23 28.23
CA ILE A 219 -12.65 -4.57 27.05
C ILE A 219 -12.06 -5.97 27.16
N ASN A 220 -11.70 -6.42 28.36
CA ASN A 220 -11.15 -7.76 28.57
C ASN A 220 -12.18 -8.85 28.24
N GLU A 221 -13.46 -8.60 28.53
CA GLU A 221 -14.55 -9.50 28.13
C GLU A 221 -14.68 -9.54 26.60
N LEU A 222 -14.61 -8.37 25.92
CA LEU A 222 -14.65 -8.30 24.46
C LEU A 222 -13.49 -9.07 23.82
N VAL A 223 -12.29 -8.94 24.38
CA VAL A 223 -11.09 -9.63 23.90
C VAL A 223 -11.25 -11.14 24.00
N LYS A 224 -11.76 -11.66 25.15
CA LYS A 224 -12.01 -13.09 25.37
C LYS A 224 -13.02 -13.68 24.39
N VAL A 225 -14.15 -13.00 24.17
CA VAL A 225 -15.20 -13.53 23.28
C VAL A 225 -14.83 -13.47 21.79
N THR A 226 -13.75 -12.75 21.45
CA THR A 226 -13.26 -12.62 20.06
C THR A 226 -12.04 -13.49 19.76
N GLU A 227 -11.60 -14.33 20.69
CA GLU A 227 -10.41 -15.18 20.51
C GLU A 227 -10.51 -16.14 19.29
N PHE A 228 -11.73 -16.55 18.92
CA PHE A 228 -11.98 -17.49 17.82
C PHE A 228 -12.97 -16.95 16.77
N ARG A 229 -13.22 -15.64 16.74
CA ARG A 229 -14.17 -15.04 15.81
C ARG A 229 -13.46 -14.00 14.94
N LEU A 230 -13.07 -14.47 13.79
CA LEU A 230 -12.65 -13.62 12.68
C LEU A 230 -13.49 -13.91 11.45
#